data_bb4a0a9f352cc1cb9053a18d610a7ed1
#
_entry.id   bb4a0a9f352cc1cb9053a18d610a7ed1
#
_cell.length_a   1.000
_cell.length_b   1.000
_cell.length_c   1.000
_cell.angle_alpha   90.00
_cell.angle_beta   90.00
_cell.angle_gamma   90.00
#
_symmetry.space_group_name_H-M   'P 1'
#
loop_
_entity.id
_entity.type
_entity.pdbx_description
1 polymer ?
#
loop_
_entity_poly.entity_id
_entity_poly.type
_entity_poly.pdbx_seq_one_letter_code
_entity_poly.pdbx_strand_id
1 'polypeptide(L)'
;MTKSKRRHPERDFTPTHPNAAAIDIGSRMHVAAVPPDRDPKPVRAFGTCTGDLQRLADWFERCGVRTVAMESTGVYWIPAYELLEQRGFEVVLVNARDAKHVPGRKTDVSDAQWLRRLHEYGLLRASFRPKGELAALRAYLRQRERLLDYSASHIQHMQKALMQMNVQLHHVVTDITGETGMRIIRAVVAGERDPDVLATHRDRRCHASEAEIAAALAGNWREEHVFALGQALELYDAYHTKVMECDLRIEMVLRRL
;
A
#
# COMPACT_ATOMS: atom_id res chain seq x y z
N MET A 1 -36.58 -35.09 -43.67
CA MET A 1 -35.71 -35.58 -42.62
C MET A 1 -35.38 -34.41 -41.67
N THR A 2 -36.10 -34.29 -40.60
CA THR A 2 -36.00 -33.18 -39.65
C THR A 2 -34.92 -33.53 -38.60
N LYS A 3 -33.81 -32.75 -38.55
CA LYS A 3 -32.76 -32.93 -37.55
C LYS A 3 -33.28 -32.49 -36.19
N SER A 4 -33.51 -33.44 -35.29
CA SER A 4 -33.76 -33.23 -33.87
C SER A 4 -32.57 -32.52 -33.22
N LYS A 5 -32.79 -31.29 -32.74
CA LYS A 5 -31.82 -30.60 -31.87
C LYS A 5 -31.75 -31.36 -30.53
N ARG A 6 -30.66 -32.07 -30.24
CA ARG A 6 -30.38 -32.60 -28.92
C ARG A 6 -30.35 -31.42 -27.95
N ARG A 7 -31.33 -31.30 -27.07
CA ARG A 7 -31.25 -30.46 -25.88
C ARG A 7 -30.19 -31.08 -24.96
N HIS A 8 -29.11 -30.34 -24.72
CA HIS A 8 -28.22 -30.68 -23.62
C HIS A 8 -29.02 -30.59 -22.32
N PRO A 9 -28.89 -31.56 -21.39
CA PRO A 9 -29.53 -31.43 -20.09
C PRO A 9 -28.96 -30.16 -19.42
N GLU A 10 -29.87 -29.27 -19.01
CA GLU A 10 -29.53 -28.17 -18.12
C GLU A 10 -28.97 -28.81 -16.86
N ARG A 11 -27.67 -28.63 -16.63
CA ARG A 11 -27.05 -28.96 -15.35
C ARG A 11 -27.58 -27.95 -14.35
N ASP A 12 -28.50 -28.37 -13.49
CA ASP A 12 -28.97 -27.61 -12.35
C ASP A 12 -27.78 -27.40 -11.40
N PHE A 13 -27.11 -26.24 -11.52
CA PHE A 13 -26.11 -25.82 -10.57
C PHE A 13 -26.85 -25.30 -9.35
N THR A 14 -26.82 -26.02 -8.26
CA THR A 14 -27.36 -25.55 -6.98
C THR A 14 -26.47 -24.39 -6.47
N PRO A 15 -27.04 -23.20 -6.20
CA PRO A 15 -26.27 -22.09 -5.66
C PRO A 15 -25.61 -22.43 -4.32
N THR A 16 -24.31 -22.19 -4.21
CA THR A 16 -23.56 -22.33 -2.95
C THR A 16 -23.96 -21.25 -1.96
N HIS A 17 -24.24 -20.05 -2.45
CA HIS A 17 -24.62 -18.87 -1.68
C HIS A 17 -25.92 -18.25 -2.23
N PRO A 18 -27.10 -18.81 -1.93
CA PRO A 18 -28.37 -18.36 -2.52
C PRO A 18 -28.76 -16.93 -2.12
N ASN A 19 -28.21 -16.39 -1.03
CA ASN A 19 -28.42 -15.03 -0.55
C ASN A 19 -27.21 -14.13 -0.78
N ALA A 20 -26.47 -14.36 -1.88
CA ALA A 20 -25.29 -13.61 -2.25
C ALA A 20 -25.62 -12.26 -2.87
N ALA A 21 -24.94 -11.22 -2.43
CA ALA A 21 -24.84 -9.94 -3.10
C ALA A 21 -23.42 -9.68 -3.60
N ALA A 22 -23.25 -8.65 -4.40
CA ALA A 22 -21.93 -8.14 -4.74
C ALA A 22 -21.93 -6.63 -4.91
N ILE A 23 -20.75 -6.05 -4.76
CA ILE A 23 -20.50 -4.62 -4.93
C ILE A 23 -19.34 -4.44 -5.90
N ASP A 24 -19.60 -3.72 -6.97
CA ASP A 24 -18.57 -3.13 -7.81
C ASP A 24 -18.14 -1.80 -7.16
N ILE A 25 -16.87 -1.76 -6.73
CA ILE A 25 -16.30 -0.68 -5.93
C ILE A 25 -15.72 0.40 -6.83
N GLY A 26 -16.33 1.59 -6.77
CA GLY A 26 -15.79 2.79 -7.42
C GLY A 26 -15.36 3.86 -6.42
N SER A 27 -14.58 4.83 -6.87
CA SER A 27 -14.06 5.92 -6.02
C SER A 27 -15.12 6.95 -5.58
N ARG A 28 -16.19 7.10 -6.37
CA ARG A 28 -17.28 8.07 -6.11
C ARG A 28 -18.63 7.42 -5.92
N MET A 29 -18.78 6.22 -6.41
CA MET A 29 -20.04 5.50 -6.42
C MET A 29 -19.78 4.00 -6.42
N HIS A 30 -20.55 3.27 -5.66
CA HIS A 30 -20.58 1.82 -5.63
C HIS A 30 -21.83 1.32 -6.36
N VAL A 31 -21.70 0.32 -7.21
CA VAL A 31 -22.82 -0.37 -7.82
C VAL A 31 -23.00 -1.72 -7.14
N ALA A 32 -24.16 -1.95 -6.57
CA ALA A 32 -24.46 -3.16 -5.82
C ALA A 32 -25.55 -3.99 -6.52
N ALA A 33 -25.44 -5.30 -6.44
CA ALA A 33 -26.40 -6.25 -7.02
C ALA A 33 -26.85 -7.29 -5.99
N VAL A 34 -28.15 -7.56 -5.96
CA VAL A 34 -28.80 -8.61 -5.16
C VAL A 34 -29.45 -9.65 -6.10
N PRO A 35 -29.93 -10.81 -5.61
CA PRO A 35 -30.68 -11.75 -6.41
C PRO A 35 -31.92 -11.08 -7.04
N PRO A 36 -32.26 -11.41 -8.32
CA PRO A 36 -33.31 -10.73 -9.04
C PRO A 36 -34.72 -10.89 -8.44
N ASP A 37 -34.94 -11.92 -7.65
CA ASP A 37 -36.20 -12.22 -6.95
C ASP A 37 -36.36 -11.43 -5.63
N ARG A 38 -35.35 -10.69 -5.19
CA ARG A 38 -35.34 -10.00 -3.88
C ARG A 38 -35.71 -8.51 -3.97
N ASP A 39 -35.59 -7.90 -5.12
CA ASP A 39 -35.94 -6.49 -5.33
C ASP A 39 -36.34 -6.24 -6.79
N PRO A 40 -37.41 -5.45 -7.08
CA PRO A 40 -37.80 -5.08 -8.46
C PRO A 40 -36.67 -4.34 -9.21
N LYS A 41 -35.75 -3.70 -8.50
CA LYS A 41 -34.51 -3.09 -9.02
C LYS A 41 -33.29 -3.76 -8.37
N PRO A 42 -32.89 -4.96 -8.86
CA PRO A 42 -31.87 -5.77 -8.20
C PRO A 42 -30.45 -5.21 -8.35
N VAL A 43 -30.28 -4.13 -9.10
CA VAL A 43 -29.03 -3.38 -9.23
C VAL A 43 -29.28 -1.93 -8.87
N ARG A 44 -28.49 -1.42 -7.92
CA ARG A 44 -28.59 -0.04 -7.43
C ARG A 44 -27.21 0.59 -7.29
N ALA A 45 -27.15 1.90 -7.49
CA ALA A 45 -25.97 2.71 -7.24
C ALA A 45 -26.12 3.46 -5.89
N PHE A 46 -25.02 3.51 -5.15
CA PHE A 46 -24.91 4.21 -3.87
C PHE A 46 -23.67 5.11 -3.89
N GLY A 47 -23.74 6.26 -3.21
CA GLY A 47 -22.56 7.08 -2.97
C GLY A 47 -21.57 6.40 -2.02
N THR A 48 -20.48 7.07 -1.73
CA THR A 48 -19.38 6.56 -0.90
C THR A 48 -19.32 7.18 0.50
N CYS A 49 -20.23 8.11 0.82
CA CYS A 49 -20.33 8.67 2.15
C CYS A 49 -20.90 7.65 3.14
N THR A 50 -20.57 7.79 4.42
CA THR A 50 -21.01 6.85 5.47
C THR A 50 -22.53 6.59 5.46
N GLY A 51 -23.34 7.65 5.26
CA GLY A 51 -24.80 7.52 5.16
C GLY A 51 -25.25 6.74 3.93
N ASP A 52 -24.49 6.80 2.82
CA ASP A 52 -24.76 6.00 1.62
C ASP A 52 -24.47 4.52 1.86
N LEU A 53 -23.36 4.24 2.51
CA LEU A 53 -22.96 2.88 2.88
C LEU A 53 -23.95 2.25 3.88
N GLN A 54 -24.49 3.04 4.81
CA GLN A 54 -25.55 2.58 5.70
C GLN A 54 -26.84 2.25 4.91
N ARG A 55 -27.26 3.11 3.97
CA ARG A 55 -28.42 2.83 3.10
C ARG A 55 -28.22 1.58 2.24
N LEU A 56 -27.00 1.34 1.79
CA LEU A 56 -26.62 0.11 1.07
C LEU A 56 -26.78 -1.11 1.98
N ALA A 57 -26.25 -1.06 3.20
CA ALA A 57 -26.38 -2.14 4.18
C ALA A 57 -27.86 -2.42 4.54
N ASP A 58 -28.65 -1.36 4.81
CA ASP A 58 -30.09 -1.47 5.08
C ASP A 58 -30.84 -2.10 3.89
N TRP A 59 -30.43 -1.79 2.66
CA TRP A 59 -31.00 -2.41 1.48
C TRP A 59 -30.67 -3.89 1.40
N PHE A 60 -29.43 -4.28 1.69
CA PHE A 60 -29.01 -5.68 1.75
C PHE A 60 -29.78 -6.48 2.81
N GLU A 61 -29.98 -5.91 4.00
CA GLU A 61 -30.78 -6.54 5.06
C GLU A 61 -32.23 -6.79 4.61
N ARG A 62 -32.88 -5.77 4.01
CA ARG A 62 -34.24 -5.92 3.47
C ARG A 62 -34.35 -6.98 2.38
N CYS A 63 -33.30 -7.16 1.58
CA CYS A 63 -33.23 -8.20 0.55
C CYS A 63 -32.83 -9.58 1.10
N GLY A 64 -32.59 -9.73 2.42
CA GLY A 64 -32.20 -10.97 3.03
C GLY A 64 -30.81 -11.46 2.63
N VAL A 65 -29.91 -10.54 2.25
CA VAL A 65 -28.52 -10.85 1.92
C VAL A 65 -27.79 -11.31 3.19
N ARG A 66 -26.91 -12.30 3.04
CA ARG A 66 -26.05 -12.79 4.11
C ARG A 66 -24.57 -12.65 3.81
N THR A 67 -24.21 -12.82 2.55
CA THR A 67 -22.81 -12.76 2.11
C THR A 67 -22.66 -11.83 0.93
N VAL A 68 -21.57 -11.06 0.93
CA VAL A 68 -21.32 -9.99 -0.05
C VAL A 68 -19.93 -10.12 -0.63
N ALA A 69 -19.81 -10.26 -1.95
CA ALA A 69 -18.53 -10.18 -2.64
C ALA A 69 -18.23 -8.76 -3.07
N MET A 70 -16.97 -8.34 -2.95
CA MET A 70 -16.50 -7.05 -3.47
C MET A 70 -15.06 -7.15 -3.98
N GLU A 71 -14.74 -6.35 -4.99
CA GLU A 71 -13.39 -6.27 -5.53
C GLU A 71 -12.48 -5.39 -4.66
N SER A 72 -11.22 -5.83 -4.46
CA SER A 72 -10.19 -5.09 -3.71
C SER A 72 -9.51 -4.02 -4.56
N THR A 73 -10.27 -3.11 -5.17
CA THR A 73 -9.72 -2.03 -6.00
C THR A 73 -9.23 -0.87 -5.11
N GLY A 74 -7.92 -0.61 -5.14
CA GLY A 74 -7.29 0.47 -4.36
C GLY A 74 -7.60 0.37 -2.86
N VAL A 75 -8.07 1.47 -2.27
CA VAL A 75 -8.47 1.57 -0.84
C VAL A 75 -9.97 1.80 -0.66
N TYR A 76 -10.71 1.98 -1.76
CA TYR A 76 -12.11 2.42 -1.75
C TYR A 76 -13.08 1.37 -1.17
N TRP A 77 -12.67 0.11 -1.15
CA TRP A 77 -13.46 -0.99 -0.60
C TRP A 77 -13.45 -1.03 0.94
N ILE A 78 -12.44 -0.43 1.60
CA ILE A 78 -12.24 -0.56 3.04
C ILE A 78 -13.44 -0.07 3.86
N PRO A 79 -13.98 1.15 3.66
CA PRO A 79 -15.11 1.64 4.45
C PRO A 79 -16.38 0.79 4.27
N ALA A 80 -16.66 0.34 3.03
CA ALA A 80 -17.80 -0.53 2.75
C ALA A 80 -17.64 -1.90 3.40
N TYR A 81 -16.45 -2.47 3.33
CA TYR A 81 -16.12 -3.75 3.98
C TYR A 81 -16.34 -3.69 5.49
N GLU A 82 -15.75 -2.68 6.15
CA GLU A 82 -15.80 -2.55 7.61
C GLU A 82 -17.22 -2.33 8.11
N LEU A 83 -18.00 -1.51 7.42
CA LEU A 83 -19.40 -1.27 7.78
C LEU A 83 -20.25 -2.53 7.62
N LEU A 84 -20.10 -3.27 6.52
CA LEU A 84 -20.84 -4.50 6.27
C LEU A 84 -20.45 -5.60 7.28
N GLU A 85 -19.15 -5.74 7.59
CA GLU A 85 -18.68 -6.69 8.60
C GLU A 85 -19.25 -6.34 9.99
N GLN A 86 -19.29 -5.07 10.39
CA GLN A 86 -19.90 -4.61 11.65
C GLN A 86 -21.41 -4.89 11.70
N ARG A 87 -22.09 -4.86 10.55
CA ARG A 87 -23.52 -5.17 10.41
C ARG A 87 -23.80 -6.68 10.35
N GLY A 88 -22.77 -7.52 10.45
CA GLY A 88 -22.88 -8.98 10.50
C GLY A 88 -22.94 -9.70 9.15
N PHE A 89 -22.66 -9.00 8.05
CA PHE A 89 -22.53 -9.67 6.75
C PHE A 89 -21.22 -10.44 6.65
N GLU A 90 -21.24 -11.59 6.01
CA GLU A 90 -20.05 -12.29 5.58
C GLU A 90 -19.51 -11.61 4.31
N VAL A 91 -18.38 -10.92 4.43
CA VAL A 91 -17.80 -10.16 3.31
C VAL A 91 -16.63 -10.92 2.69
N VAL A 92 -16.74 -11.21 1.40
CA VAL A 92 -15.75 -11.90 0.60
C VAL A 92 -15.03 -10.89 -0.28
N LEU A 93 -13.79 -10.57 0.08
CA LEU A 93 -12.93 -9.70 -0.72
C LEU A 93 -12.28 -10.51 -1.84
N VAL A 94 -12.37 -10.03 -3.07
CA VAL A 94 -11.88 -10.73 -4.26
C VAL A 94 -10.84 -9.89 -5.00
N ASN A 95 -9.81 -10.55 -5.51
CA ASN A 95 -8.86 -9.90 -6.40
C ASN A 95 -9.52 -9.65 -7.78
N ALA A 96 -9.45 -8.43 -8.28
CA ALA A 96 -9.99 -8.05 -9.58
C ALA A 96 -9.51 -8.93 -10.76
N ARG A 97 -8.28 -9.46 -10.67
CA ARG A 97 -7.72 -10.38 -11.68
C ARG A 97 -8.48 -11.70 -11.71
N ASP A 98 -8.82 -12.25 -10.53
CA ASP A 98 -9.47 -13.55 -10.43
C ASP A 98 -10.92 -13.48 -10.97
N ALA A 99 -11.64 -12.40 -10.70
CA ALA A 99 -12.98 -12.17 -11.22
C ALA A 99 -13.03 -11.98 -12.75
N LYS A 100 -12.00 -11.38 -13.35
CA LYS A 100 -11.90 -11.13 -14.80
C LYS A 100 -11.57 -12.37 -15.63
N HIS A 101 -10.90 -13.36 -15.05
CA HIS A 101 -10.44 -14.56 -15.78
C HIS A 101 -11.47 -15.67 -15.85
N VAL A 102 -12.67 -15.51 -15.28
CA VAL A 102 -13.72 -16.53 -15.37
C VAL A 102 -14.40 -16.45 -16.77
N PRO A 103 -14.35 -17.53 -17.57
CA PRO A 103 -14.98 -17.56 -18.89
C PRO A 103 -16.50 -17.37 -18.84
N GLY A 104 -17.08 -16.75 -19.87
CA GLY A 104 -18.55 -16.69 -20.04
C GLY A 104 -19.19 -15.35 -19.70
N ARG A 105 -18.43 -14.28 -19.46
CA ARG A 105 -18.98 -12.93 -19.28
C ARG A 105 -19.68 -12.46 -20.54
N LYS A 106 -21.00 -12.14 -20.42
CA LYS A 106 -21.75 -11.44 -21.48
C LYS A 106 -21.59 -9.93 -21.29
N THR A 107 -21.45 -9.20 -22.39
CA THR A 107 -21.20 -7.74 -22.42
C THR A 107 -22.32 -6.91 -21.81
N ASP A 108 -23.55 -7.44 -21.71
CA ASP A 108 -24.75 -6.70 -21.28
C ASP A 108 -25.03 -6.84 -19.76
N VAL A 109 -24.19 -7.51 -19.01
CA VAL A 109 -24.35 -7.71 -17.56
C VAL A 109 -23.42 -6.76 -16.82
N SER A 110 -23.94 -5.98 -15.86
CA SER A 110 -23.12 -5.10 -15.02
C SER A 110 -22.08 -5.89 -14.23
N ASP A 111 -20.94 -5.25 -13.92
CA ASP A 111 -19.85 -5.89 -13.18
C ASP A 111 -20.32 -6.41 -11.82
N ALA A 112 -21.19 -5.66 -11.13
CA ALA A 112 -21.80 -6.09 -9.87
C ALA A 112 -22.67 -7.35 -10.04
N GLN A 113 -23.51 -7.43 -11.09
CA GLN A 113 -24.32 -8.62 -11.36
C GLN A 113 -23.48 -9.84 -11.70
N TRP A 114 -22.40 -9.64 -12.47
CA TRP A 114 -21.47 -10.71 -12.82
C TRP A 114 -20.77 -11.23 -11.56
N LEU A 115 -20.20 -10.33 -10.75
CA LEU A 115 -19.54 -10.67 -9.51
C LEU A 115 -20.49 -11.41 -8.54
N ARG A 116 -21.76 -10.95 -8.43
CA ARG A 116 -22.78 -11.62 -7.63
C ARG A 116 -23.02 -13.06 -8.11
N ARG A 117 -23.15 -13.27 -9.43
CA ARG A 117 -23.36 -14.63 -9.98
C ARG A 117 -22.16 -15.54 -9.70
N LEU A 118 -20.95 -15.04 -9.86
CA LEU A 118 -19.77 -15.83 -9.52
C LEU A 118 -19.75 -16.20 -8.03
N HIS A 119 -20.13 -15.26 -7.16
CA HIS A 119 -20.23 -15.48 -5.73
C HIS A 119 -21.33 -16.49 -5.37
N GLU A 120 -22.48 -16.36 -5.95
CA GLU A 120 -23.64 -17.26 -5.78
C GLU A 120 -23.27 -18.74 -6.02
N TYR A 121 -22.44 -19.01 -7.02
CA TYR A 121 -22.01 -20.37 -7.37
C TYR A 121 -20.67 -20.78 -6.74
N GLY A 122 -20.11 -19.99 -5.82
CA GLY A 122 -18.84 -20.32 -5.13
C GLY A 122 -17.61 -20.30 -6.03
N LEU A 123 -17.65 -19.56 -7.15
CA LEU A 123 -16.55 -19.49 -8.14
C LEU A 123 -15.51 -18.43 -7.81
N LEU A 124 -15.67 -17.70 -6.69
CA LEU A 124 -14.74 -16.66 -6.28
C LEU A 124 -13.79 -17.18 -5.20
N ARG A 125 -12.51 -16.88 -5.36
CA ARG A 125 -11.52 -17.13 -4.33
C ARG A 125 -11.39 -15.91 -3.43
N ALA A 126 -11.63 -16.10 -2.13
CA ALA A 126 -11.46 -15.05 -1.13
C ALA A 126 -9.99 -14.64 -0.99
N SER A 127 -9.73 -13.34 -0.99
CA SER A 127 -8.43 -12.79 -0.61
C SER A 127 -8.29 -12.78 0.90
N PHE A 128 -7.12 -13.17 1.40
CA PHE A 128 -6.85 -13.10 2.84
C PHE A 128 -6.78 -11.65 3.30
N ARG A 129 -7.61 -11.28 4.26
CA ARG A 129 -7.54 -10.01 4.98
C ARG A 129 -7.19 -10.24 6.43
N PRO A 130 -6.05 -9.72 6.92
CA PRO A 130 -5.76 -9.72 8.34
C PRO A 130 -6.81 -8.92 9.11
N LYS A 131 -7.16 -9.34 10.31
CA LYS A 131 -8.09 -8.65 11.21
C LYS A 131 -7.37 -8.15 12.46
N GLY A 132 -7.97 -7.16 13.14
CA GLY A 132 -7.48 -6.68 14.41
C GLY A 132 -6.03 -6.19 14.38
N GLU A 133 -5.24 -6.67 15.33
CA GLU A 133 -3.84 -6.27 15.51
C GLU A 133 -2.95 -6.59 14.29
N LEU A 134 -3.22 -7.68 13.58
CA LEU A 134 -2.47 -8.03 12.35
C LEU A 134 -2.74 -7.02 11.21
N ALA A 135 -3.94 -6.47 11.12
CA ALA A 135 -4.24 -5.42 10.13
C ALA A 135 -3.51 -4.12 10.48
N ALA A 136 -3.49 -3.74 11.76
CA ALA A 136 -2.74 -2.58 12.24
C ALA A 136 -1.24 -2.74 12.02
N LEU A 137 -0.67 -3.91 12.35
CA LEU A 137 0.73 -4.23 12.11
C LEU A 137 1.11 -4.06 10.63
N ARG A 138 0.29 -4.60 9.73
CA ARG A 138 0.52 -4.48 8.28
C ARG A 138 0.46 -3.03 7.80
N ALA A 139 -0.41 -2.20 8.36
CA ALA A 139 -0.50 -0.79 8.02
C ALA A 139 0.78 -0.02 8.43
N TYR A 140 1.29 -0.26 9.65
CA TYR A 140 2.53 0.36 10.14
C TYR A 140 3.76 -0.10 9.34
N LEU A 141 3.86 -1.40 9.01
CA LEU A 141 4.96 -1.92 8.19
C LEU A 141 4.98 -1.29 6.80
N ARG A 142 3.84 -1.14 6.14
CA ARG A 142 3.75 -0.46 4.84
C ARG A 142 4.07 1.03 4.91
N GLN A 143 3.67 1.69 6.00
CA GLN A 143 4.04 3.10 6.21
C GLN A 143 5.55 3.24 6.39
N ARG A 144 6.17 2.36 7.20
CA ARG A 144 7.61 2.31 7.42
C ARG A 144 8.38 2.11 6.11
N GLU A 145 7.99 1.13 5.31
CA GLU A 145 8.60 0.83 4.00
C GLU A 145 8.58 2.07 3.09
N ARG A 146 7.43 2.72 2.96
CA ARG A 146 7.29 3.94 2.16
C ARG A 146 8.18 5.09 2.65
N LEU A 147 8.34 5.26 3.98
CA LEU A 147 9.22 6.29 4.54
C LEU A 147 10.69 5.99 4.24
N LEU A 148 11.09 4.72 4.26
CA LEU A 148 12.44 4.29 3.85
C LEU A 148 12.69 4.57 2.36
N ASP A 149 11.74 4.28 1.49
CA ASP A 149 11.83 4.56 0.06
C ASP A 149 12.00 6.07 -0.20
N TYR A 150 11.26 6.92 0.50
CA TYR A 150 11.41 8.37 0.39
C TYR A 150 12.77 8.85 0.93
N SER A 151 13.25 8.28 2.03
CA SER A 151 14.56 8.58 2.60
C SER A 151 15.70 8.26 1.64
N ALA A 152 15.61 7.17 0.86
CA ALA A 152 16.63 6.74 -0.07
C ALA A 152 16.98 7.82 -1.13
N SER A 153 16.01 8.59 -1.58
CA SER A 153 16.25 9.68 -2.53
C SER A 153 17.13 10.79 -1.95
N HIS A 154 17.02 11.05 -0.64
CA HIS A 154 17.83 12.08 0.02
C HIS A 154 19.28 11.65 0.23
N ILE A 155 19.53 10.35 0.41
CA ILE A 155 20.89 9.80 0.41
C ILE A 155 21.58 10.08 -0.93
N GLN A 156 20.88 9.84 -2.04
CA GLN A 156 21.39 10.14 -3.39
C GLN A 156 21.63 11.64 -3.59
N HIS A 157 20.74 12.50 -3.07
CA HIS A 157 20.91 13.96 -3.14
C HIS A 157 22.13 14.43 -2.32
N MET A 158 22.34 13.89 -1.11
CA MET A 158 23.55 14.18 -0.32
C MET A 158 24.82 13.78 -1.09
N GLN A 159 24.84 12.56 -1.63
CA GLN A 159 25.97 12.07 -2.40
C GLN A 159 26.23 12.93 -3.64
N LYS A 160 25.17 13.32 -4.37
CA LYS A 160 25.29 14.19 -5.56
C LYS A 160 25.86 15.55 -5.19
N ALA A 161 25.40 16.18 -4.12
CA ALA A 161 25.90 17.46 -3.65
C ALA A 161 27.39 17.41 -3.31
N LEU A 162 27.83 16.36 -2.60
CA LEU A 162 29.25 16.11 -2.30
C LEU A 162 30.07 15.94 -3.59
N MET A 163 29.61 15.12 -4.54
CA MET A 163 30.32 14.91 -5.80
C MET A 163 30.43 16.18 -6.64
N GLN A 164 29.41 17.05 -6.66
CA GLN A 164 29.45 18.33 -7.35
C GLN A 164 30.53 19.30 -6.79
N MET A 165 30.93 19.09 -5.54
CA MET A 165 32.03 19.80 -4.88
C MET A 165 33.36 19.03 -4.97
N ASN A 166 33.43 17.95 -5.73
CA ASN A 166 34.55 17.01 -5.76
C ASN A 166 34.95 16.44 -4.40
N VAL A 167 33.98 16.32 -3.49
CA VAL A 167 34.16 15.67 -2.17
C VAL A 167 33.82 14.19 -2.34
N GLN A 168 34.85 13.34 -2.33
CA GLN A 168 34.78 11.92 -2.69
C GLN A 168 34.54 11.01 -1.46
N LEU A 169 33.67 11.43 -0.53
CA LEU A 169 33.41 10.73 0.73
C LEU A 169 33.03 9.25 0.50
N HIS A 170 32.25 8.96 -0.53
CA HIS A 170 31.80 7.61 -0.88
C HIS A 170 32.91 6.66 -1.34
N HIS A 171 34.14 7.15 -1.60
CA HIS A 171 35.29 6.32 -1.91
C HIS A 171 35.99 5.80 -0.63
N VAL A 172 35.83 6.49 0.49
CA VAL A 172 36.56 6.22 1.75
C VAL A 172 35.64 5.69 2.87
N VAL A 173 34.33 5.72 2.67
CA VAL A 173 33.35 5.08 3.56
C VAL A 173 32.52 4.06 2.80
N THR A 174 32.16 2.97 3.44
CA THR A 174 31.28 1.95 2.83
C THR A 174 29.87 2.48 2.57
N ASP A 175 29.40 3.36 3.46
CA ASP A 175 28.07 3.98 3.40
C ASP A 175 28.18 5.42 3.94
N ILE A 176 27.74 6.39 3.15
CA ILE A 176 27.75 7.80 3.56
C ILE A 176 26.79 8.08 4.71
N THR A 177 25.79 7.22 4.93
CA THR A 177 24.84 7.29 6.05
C THR A 177 25.35 6.56 7.31
N GLY A 178 26.52 5.91 7.23
CA GLY A 178 27.18 5.33 8.39
C GLY A 178 27.78 6.39 9.32
N GLU A 179 28.27 5.95 10.47
CA GLU A 179 28.72 6.82 11.56
C GLU A 179 29.76 7.87 11.09
N THR A 180 30.82 7.44 10.39
CA THR A 180 31.85 8.35 9.85
C THR A 180 31.23 9.32 8.82
N GLY A 181 30.45 8.80 7.86
CA GLY A 181 29.87 9.61 6.81
C GLY A 181 28.93 10.69 7.35
N MET A 182 28.02 10.33 8.23
CA MET A 182 27.08 11.28 8.82
C MET A 182 27.73 12.32 9.71
N ARG A 183 28.77 11.98 10.48
CA ARG A 183 29.55 12.97 11.27
C ARG A 183 30.21 13.98 10.35
N ILE A 184 30.83 13.53 9.27
CA ILE A 184 31.49 14.41 8.28
C ILE A 184 30.46 15.29 7.58
N ILE A 185 29.36 14.73 7.08
CA ILE A 185 28.30 15.49 6.39
C ILE A 185 27.73 16.57 7.33
N ARG A 186 27.45 16.24 8.58
CA ARG A 186 26.98 17.21 9.58
C ARG A 186 27.99 18.32 9.86
N ALA A 187 29.29 17.99 9.97
CA ALA A 187 30.35 18.97 10.14
C ALA A 187 30.46 19.90 8.94
N VAL A 188 30.34 19.36 7.70
CA VAL A 188 30.32 20.15 6.47
C VAL A 188 29.14 21.11 6.46
N VAL A 189 27.94 20.65 6.80
CA VAL A 189 26.75 21.51 6.85
C VAL A 189 26.89 22.58 7.95
N ALA A 190 27.54 22.24 9.06
CA ALA A 190 27.84 23.18 10.15
C ALA A 190 28.90 24.22 9.80
N GLY A 191 29.58 24.12 8.65
CA GLY A 191 30.53 25.11 8.16
C GLY A 191 31.99 24.67 8.15
N GLU A 192 32.29 23.42 8.59
CA GLU A 192 33.68 22.91 8.53
C GLU A 192 34.10 22.63 7.08
N ARG A 193 35.33 23.04 6.73
CA ARG A 193 35.89 22.90 5.38
C ARG A 193 37.32 22.34 5.40
N ASP A 194 37.96 22.30 6.56
CA ASP A 194 39.30 21.75 6.69
C ASP A 194 39.25 20.22 6.58
N PRO A 195 39.88 19.62 5.54
CA PRO A 195 39.87 18.18 5.34
C PRO A 195 40.49 17.39 6.51
N ASP A 196 41.51 17.95 7.16
CA ASP A 196 42.18 17.29 8.29
C ASP A 196 41.27 17.27 9.51
N VAL A 197 40.56 18.37 9.79
CA VAL A 197 39.53 18.41 10.86
C VAL A 197 38.39 17.47 10.55
N LEU A 198 37.87 17.47 9.29
CA LEU A 198 36.81 16.56 8.90
C LEU A 198 37.20 15.09 9.03
N ALA A 199 38.46 14.73 8.74
CA ALA A 199 38.97 13.37 8.88
C ALA A 199 39.00 12.86 10.33
N THR A 200 39.07 13.75 11.32
CA THR A 200 39.02 13.37 12.76
C THR A 200 37.67 12.76 13.17
N HIS A 201 36.62 12.97 12.39
CA HIS A 201 35.30 12.35 12.60
C HIS A 201 35.25 10.85 12.26
N ARG A 202 36.40 10.27 11.84
CA ARG A 202 36.55 8.86 11.56
C ARG A 202 36.15 7.97 12.74
N ASP A 203 35.24 7.04 12.54
CA ASP A 203 34.96 5.97 13.48
C ASP A 203 36.05 4.89 13.42
N ARG A 204 36.38 4.28 14.56
CA ARG A 204 37.39 3.22 14.67
C ARG A 204 37.21 2.04 13.74
N ARG A 205 35.95 1.78 13.31
CA ARG A 205 35.56 0.71 12.39
C ARG A 205 35.74 1.09 10.93
N CYS A 206 36.02 2.34 10.62
CA CYS A 206 36.28 2.79 9.26
C CYS A 206 37.63 2.22 8.78
N HIS A 207 37.64 1.60 7.59
CA HIS A 207 38.88 1.00 7.07
C HIS A 207 39.84 2.02 6.53
N ALA A 208 39.39 3.12 5.94
CA ALA A 208 40.25 4.18 5.45
C ALA A 208 40.93 4.91 6.60
N SER A 209 42.18 5.27 6.41
CA SER A 209 42.99 6.12 7.35
C SER A 209 42.49 7.57 7.33
N GLU A 210 42.84 8.35 8.34
CA GLU A 210 42.55 9.78 8.38
C GLU A 210 43.17 10.52 7.19
N ALA A 211 44.39 10.17 6.80
CA ALA A 211 45.02 10.76 5.64
C ALA A 211 44.29 10.49 4.31
N GLU A 212 43.78 9.27 4.10
CA GLU A 212 42.96 8.93 2.93
C GLU A 212 41.62 9.68 2.95
N ILE A 213 41.00 9.80 4.12
CA ILE A 213 39.75 10.55 4.27
C ILE A 213 40.00 12.05 4.00
N ALA A 214 41.06 12.65 4.58
CA ALA A 214 41.39 14.05 4.32
C ALA A 214 41.63 14.31 2.83
N ALA A 215 42.37 13.44 2.14
CA ALA A 215 42.60 13.56 0.70
C ALA A 215 41.30 13.49 -0.12
N ALA A 216 40.36 12.63 0.27
CA ALA A 216 39.06 12.51 -0.39
C ALA A 216 38.12 13.70 -0.12
N LEU A 217 38.32 14.42 0.97
CA LEU A 217 37.51 15.57 1.39
C LEU A 217 38.07 16.92 0.92
N ALA A 218 39.25 16.93 0.30
CA ALA A 218 39.83 18.15 -0.29
C ALA A 218 39.05 18.55 -1.56
N GLY A 219 37.91 19.22 -1.37
CA GLY A 219 36.95 19.56 -2.41
C GLY A 219 36.95 21.04 -2.77
N ASN A 220 36.13 21.39 -3.77
CA ASN A 220 35.85 22.75 -4.19
C ASN A 220 34.47 23.17 -3.62
N TRP A 221 34.51 23.78 -2.46
CA TRP A 221 33.30 24.16 -1.72
C TRP A 221 32.51 25.26 -2.43
N ARG A 222 31.21 25.00 -2.65
CA ARG A 222 30.25 25.90 -3.27
C ARG A 222 29.02 26.01 -2.40
N GLU A 223 28.63 27.23 -2.11
CA GLU A 223 27.55 27.52 -1.16
C GLU A 223 26.21 26.90 -1.56
N GLU A 224 25.88 26.95 -2.86
CA GLU A 224 24.65 26.36 -3.40
C GLU A 224 24.58 24.83 -3.23
N HIS A 225 25.72 24.15 -3.26
CA HIS A 225 25.78 22.70 -3.06
C HIS A 225 25.81 22.33 -1.59
N VAL A 226 26.43 23.13 -0.74
CA VAL A 226 26.35 22.97 0.71
C VAL A 226 24.93 23.19 1.21
N PHE A 227 24.24 24.20 0.66
CA PHE A 227 22.82 24.42 0.95
C PHE A 227 21.95 23.22 0.57
N ALA A 228 22.12 22.69 -0.66
CA ALA A 228 21.41 21.50 -1.11
C ALA A 228 21.71 20.24 -0.24
N LEU A 229 22.98 20.08 0.18
CA LEU A 229 23.40 19.04 1.10
C LEU A 229 22.68 19.16 2.46
N GLY A 230 22.60 20.37 3.00
CA GLY A 230 21.90 20.65 4.26
C GLY A 230 20.43 20.28 4.21
N GLN A 231 19.72 20.72 3.14
CA GLN A 231 18.32 20.36 2.96
C GLN A 231 18.11 18.85 2.82
N ALA A 232 18.96 18.16 2.06
CA ALA A 232 18.88 16.71 1.91
C ALA A 232 19.11 15.99 3.24
N LEU A 233 20.05 16.47 4.06
CA LEU A 233 20.32 15.95 5.40
C LEU A 233 19.12 16.14 6.34
N GLU A 234 18.53 17.32 6.39
CA GLU A 234 17.36 17.60 7.23
C GLU A 234 16.18 16.71 6.88
N LEU A 235 15.92 16.53 5.60
CA LEU A 235 14.84 15.64 5.13
C LEU A 235 15.15 14.18 5.45
N TYR A 236 16.39 13.73 5.26
CA TYR A 236 16.82 12.40 5.69
C TYR A 236 16.54 12.16 7.17
N ASP A 237 16.96 13.10 8.04
CA ASP A 237 16.75 13.01 9.49
C ASP A 237 15.27 13.01 9.86
N ALA A 238 14.45 13.82 9.17
CA ALA A 238 13.02 13.86 9.38
C ALA A 238 12.36 12.50 9.04
N TYR A 239 12.71 11.90 7.90
CA TYR A 239 12.21 10.57 7.55
C TYR A 239 12.69 9.50 8.53
N HIS A 240 13.94 9.56 8.95
CA HIS A 240 14.49 8.60 9.90
C HIS A 240 13.75 8.65 11.26
N THR A 241 13.44 9.86 11.74
CA THR A 241 12.60 10.05 12.92
C THR A 241 11.22 9.42 12.74
N LYS A 242 10.59 9.58 11.57
CA LYS A 242 9.28 8.98 11.29
C LYS A 242 9.34 7.46 11.18
N VAL A 243 10.43 6.90 10.68
CA VAL A 243 10.66 5.45 10.69
C VAL A 243 10.75 4.93 12.12
N MET A 244 11.48 5.60 13.01
CA MET A 244 11.55 5.22 14.43
C MET A 244 10.17 5.27 15.12
N GLU A 245 9.35 6.27 14.82
CA GLU A 245 7.96 6.33 15.31
C GLU A 245 7.14 5.10 14.84
N CYS A 246 7.31 4.67 13.58
CA CYS A 246 6.68 3.45 13.08
C CYS A 246 7.19 2.21 13.83
N ASP A 247 8.50 2.11 14.08
CA ASP A 247 9.10 0.97 14.79
C ASP A 247 8.53 0.84 16.21
N LEU A 248 8.35 1.95 16.92
CA LEU A 248 7.69 1.96 18.23
C LEU A 248 6.25 1.43 18.16
N ARG A 249 5.49 1.84 17.12
CA ARG A 249 4.10 1.35 16.94
C ARG A 249 4.07 -0.13 16.59
N ILE A 250 4.99 -0.59 15.75
CA ILE A 250 5.13 -2.01 15.39
C ILE A 250 5.44 -2.83 16.64
N GLU A 251 6.40 -2.39 17.47
CA GLU A 251 6.75 -3.07 18.71
C GLU A 251 5.56 -3.16 19.68
N MET A 252 4.82 -2.06 19.84
CA MET A 252 3.61 -2.05 20.69
C MET A 252 2.57 -3.06 20.24
N VAL A 253 2.37 -3.22 18.92
CA VAL A 253 1.42 -4.21 18.39
C VAL A 253 1.94 -5.62 18.58
N LEU A 254 3.23 -5.86 18.29
CA LEU A 254 3.85 -7.19 18.47
C LEU A 254 3.78 -7.70 19.92
N ARG A 255 3.84 -6.81 20.90
CA ARG A 255 3.69 -7.18 22.33
C ARG A 255 2.27 -7.60 22.71
N ARG A 256 1.26 -7.32 21.86
CA ARG A 256 -0.15 -7.65 22.12
C ARG A 256 -0.60 -8.90 21.37
N LEU A 257 0.19 -9.38 20.40
CA LEU A 257 -0.02 -10.64 19.68
C LEU A 257 0.49 -11.83 20.46
#